data_7df764916871e4510292b33e5a9b4a37
#
_entry.id   7df764916871e4510292b33e5a9b4a37
#
_cell.length_a   1.000
_cell.length_b   1.000
_cell.length_c   1.000
_cell.angle_alpha   90.00
_cell.angle_beta   90.00
_cell.angle_gamma   90.00
#
_symmetry.space_group_name_H-M   'P 1'
#
loop_
_entity.id
_entity.type
_entity.pdbx_description
1 polymer ?
#
loop_
_entity_poly.entity_id
_entity_poly.type
_entity_poly.pdbx_seq_one_letter_code
_entity_poly.pdbx_strand_id
1 'polypeptide(L)'
;MNLLERYKKLQEKENSILIAYKEETNLYTIKYLHAGVDFTNELYRNARGLTLDEDGNVIIRGFEKFFNYKQFDNKDYYNYPEEFVNQYTKVNADLTDELTFIEKLDGSLILLSVYKDEFIAATTSSSYNDFTIRALKWFNSLDTKNKIKQYIKDNKVTLAFEYVSPINQIVVRYEEEDYRLIGEHENETGVRSSQEKLDELAEKFKLNRPKYYKMTLGKAIKDLNILKGIEGFVLENTYGKLIKFKVEDWFKSKGETGIFFSDKITKRKIIIVINALINDELDDLIALENQNPLYKKRGILNQILKAVEKFYSEIAYYQNKTKDLPIKEIYAYLKSVNAPKQIFNPVLSERKGEAWKDKVLQGDFEVPYYQLAKIMSDYAVYYGLKVKD
;
A
#
# COMPACT_ATOMS: atom_id res chain seq x y z
N MET A 1 5.95 -18.56 -21.75
CA MET A 1 6.55 -17.76 -20.66
C MET A 1 5.61 -17.85 -19.47
N ASN A 2 6.07 -18.45 -18.38
CA ASN A 2 5.28 -18.61 -17.17
C ASN A 2 5.16 -17.28 -16.39
N LEU A 3 4.35 -17.25 -15.32
CA LEU A 3 4.07 -16.02 -14.59
C LEU A 3 5.32 -15.45 -13.89
N LEU A 4 6.17 -16.29 -13.31
CA LEU A 4 7.43 -15.87 -12.68
C LEU A 4 8.38 -15.21 -13.68
N GLU A 5 8.51 -15.76 -14.89
CA GLU A 5 9.32 -15.16 -15.95
C GLU A 5 8.78 -13.79 -16.39
N ARG A 6 7.45 -13.62 -16.43
CA ARG A 6 6.83 -12.31 -16.73
C ARG A 6 7.24 -11.26 -15.70
N TYR A 7 7.23 -11.61 -14.41
CA TYR A 7 7.64 -10.70 -13.34
C TYR A 7 9.17 -10.42 -13.37
N LYS A 8 10.00 -11.43 -13.64
CA LYS A 8 11.46 -11.23 -13.79
C LYS A 8 11.77 -10.24 -14.91
N LYS A 9 11.12 -10.37 -16.06
CA LYS A 9 11.27 -9.42 -17.18
C LYS A 9 10.79 -8.01 -16.82
N LEU A 10 9.70 -7.90 -16.08
CA LEU A 10 9.20 -6.59 -15.64
C LEU A 10 10.18 -5.94 -14.66
N GLN A 11 10.78 -6.70 -13.75
CA GLN A 11 11.82 -6.24 -12.83
C GLN A 11 13.06 -5.73 -13.58
N GLU A 12 13.55 -6.49 -14.56
CA GLU A 12 14.70 -6.10 -15.39
C GLU A 12 14.45 -4.79 -16.16
N LYS A 13 13.22 -4.61 -16.65
CA LYS A 13 12.87 -3.45 -17.48
C LYS A 13 12.69 -2.16 -16.68
N GLU A 14 12.04 -2.21 -15.53
CA GLU A 14 11.50 -1.01 -14.85
C GLU A 14 12.00 -0.84 -13.41
N ASN A 15 12.68 -1.82 -12.84
CA ASN A 15 13.11 -1.85 -11.43
C ASN A 15 12.00 -1.40 -10.44
N SER A 16 10.76 -1.78 -10.74
CA SER A 16 9.55 -1.38 -10.02
C SER A 16 8.87 -2.55 -9.30
N ILE A 17 9.46 -3.74 -9.43
CA ILE A 17 9.05 -4.99 -8.80
C ILE A 17 10.19 -5.53 -7.94
N LEU A 18 9.86 -5.96 -6.72
CA LEU A 18 10.72 -6.77 -5.87
C LEU A 18 10.26 -8.22 -5.97
N ILE A 19 11.22 -9.13 -6.24
CA ILE A 19 11.02 -10.57 -6.19
C ILE A 19 11.90 -11.11 -5.06
N ALA A 20 11.30 -11.44 -3.94
CA ALA A 20 12.01 -12.02 -2.80
C ALA A 20 11.97 -13.56 -2.89
N TYR A 21 13.16 -14.18 -2.99
CA TYR A 21 13.30 -15.63 -3.00
C TYR A 21 13.54 -16.16 -1.60
N LYS A 22 12.86 -17.27 -1.26
CA LYS A 22 13.06 -17.98 -0.01
C LYS A 22 13.58 -19.39 -0.29
N GLU A 23 14.84 -19.62 0.03
CA GLU A 23 15.56 -20.86 -0.28
C GLU A 23 14.93 -22.10 0.37
N GLU A 24 14.49 -22.02 1.62
CA GLU A 24 13.96 -23.18 2.36
C GLU A 24 12.67 -23.74 1.73
N THR A 25 11.94 -22.93 0.99
CA THR A 25 10.69 -23.34 0.34
C THR A 25 10.76 -23.37 -1.18
N ASN A 26 11.77 -22.77 -1.80
CA ASN A 26 11.88 -22.50 -3.24
C ASN A 26 10.71 -21.65 -3.76
N LEU A 27 10.27 -20.67 -2.96
CA LEU A 27 9.16 -19.79 -3.31
C LEU A 27 9.64 -18.36 -3.57
N TYR A 28 8.93 -17.67 -4.47
CA TYR A 28 9.17 -16.29 -4.89
C TYR A 28 7.99 -15.43 -4.50
N THR A 29 8.20 -14.47 -3.58
CA THR A 29 7.17 -13.51 -3.19
C THR A 29 7.38 -12.18 -3.94
N ILE A 30 6.30 -11.66 -4.53
CA ILE A 30 6.34 -10.54 -5.47
C ILE A 30 5.63 -9.34 -4.86
N LYS A 31 6.30 -8.18 -4.93
CA LYS A 31 5.79 -6.88 -4.48
C LYS A 31 6.14 -5.79 -5.49
N TYR A 32 5.22 -4.85 -5.75
CA TYR A 32 5.58 -3.59 -6.40
C TYR A 32 6.27 -2.64 -5.39
N LEU A 33 7.21 -1.81 -5.86
CA LEU A 33 8.07 -1.03 -4.97
C LEU A 33 7.55 0.36 -4.63
N HIS A 34 6.66 0.94 -5.43
CA HIS A 34 6.17 2.31 -5.19
C HIS A 34 4.79 2.56 -5.79
N ALA A 35 4.09 3.57 -5.28
CA ALA A 35 2.74 3.94 -5.74
C ALA A 35 2.71 4.53 -7.16
N GLY A 36 3.84 4.97 -7.69
CA GLY A 36 3.97 5.55 -9.05
C GLY A 36 4.00 4.55 -10.21
N VAL A 37 3.80 3.26 -9.95
CA VAL A 37 3.69 2.25 -11.00
C VAL A 37 2.37 2.39 -11.77
N ASP A 38 2.36 1.99 -13.03
CA ASP A 38 1.15 2.00 -13.84
C ASP A 38 0.22 0.85 -13.46
N PHE A 39 -0.79 1.16 -12.63
CA PHE A 39 -1.79 0.18 -12.21
C PHE A 39 -2.79 -0.23 -13.31
N THR A 40 -2.74 0.30 -14.54
CA THR A 40 -3.45 -0.30 -15.67
C THR A 40 -2.88 -1.67 -16.01
N ASN A 41 -1.59 -1.89 -15.71
CA ASN A 41 -0.95 -3.20 -15.83
C ASN A 41 -1.36 -4.13 -14.67
N GLU A 42 -1.99 -5.23 -15.02
CA GLU A 42 -2.44 -6.26 -14.08
C GLU A 42 -1.31 -6.85 -13.22
N LEU A 43 -0.09 -6.97 -13.75
CA LEU A 43 1.04 -7.50 -13.00
C LEU A 43 1.34 -6.66 -11.76
N TYR A 44 1.28 -5.32 -11.87
CA TYR A 44 1.43 -4.45 -10.71
C TYR A 44 0.29 -4.58 -9.70
N ARG A 45 -0.95 -4.66 -10.19
CA ARG A 45 -2.10 -4.80 -9.28
C ARG A 45 -2.06 -6.09 -8.46
N ASN A 46 -1.53 -7.17 -9.04
CA ASN A 46 -1.41 -8.47 -8.37
C ASN A 46 -0.11 -8.63 -7.55
N ALA A 47 0.87 -7.73 -7.70
CA ALA A 47 2.15 -7.78 -6.98
C ALA A 47 2.01 -7.32 -5.51
N ARG A 48 1.22 -8.04 -4.72
CA ARG A 48 0.88 -7.74 -3.31
C ARG A 48 0.94 -9.00 -2.46
N GLY A 49 2.14 -9.54 -2.28
CA GLY A 49 2.33 -10.80 -1.57
C GLY A 49 2.01 -12.03 -2.44
N LEU A 50 1.84 -11.84 -3.75
CA LEU A 50 1.73 -12.94 -4.70
C LEU A 50 2.96 -13.84 -4.57
N THR A 51 2.75 -15.12 -4.27
CA THR A 51 3.84 -16.07 -4.08
C THR A 51 3.73 -17.20 -5.08
N LEU A 52 4.83 -17.43 -5.80
CA LEU A 52 4.94 -18.40 -6.89
C LEU A 52 5.99 -19.45 -6.56
N ASP A 53 5.82 -20.67 -7.09
CA ASP A 53 6.90 -21.65 -7.17
C ASP A 53 7.83 -21.38 -8.36
N GLU A 54 8.84 -22.22 -8.54
CA GLU A 54 9.84 -22.12 -9.63
C GLU A 54 9.24 -22.32 -11.03
N ASP A 55 8.14 -23.05 -11.13
CA ASP A 55 7.39 -23.26 -12.37
C ASP A 55 6.42 -22.12 -12.69
N GLY A 56 6.29 -21.15 -11.78
CA GLY A 56 5.39 -20.01 -11.89
C GLY A 56 3.93 -20.30 -11.50
N ASN A 57 3.67 -21.43 -10.83
CA ASN A 57 2.35 -21.72 -10.26
C ASN A 57 2.08 -20.82 -9.06
N VAL A 58 0.84 -20.36 -8.92
CA VAL A 58 0.44 -19.49 -7.82
C VAL A 58 0.17 -20.32 -6.57
N ILE A 59 0.96 -20.09 -5.53
CA ILE A 59 0.84 -20.76 -4.23
C ILE A 59 0.11 -19.88 -3.21
N ILE A 60 0.35 -18.56 -3.24
CA ILE A 60 -0.41 -17.57 -2.47
C ILE A 60 -0.87 -16.48 -3.42
N ARG A 61 -2.14 -16.13 -3.38
CA ARG A 61 -2.72 -14.98 -4.06
C ARG A 61 -3.49 -14.09 -3.08
N GLY A 62 -3.13 -12.83 -3.01
CA GLY A 62 -3.84 -11.84 -2.22
C GLY A 62 -4.85 -11.03 -3.03
N PHE A 63 -5.34 -9.98 -2.41
CA PHE A 63 -6.19 -9.01 -3.08
C PHE A 63 -5.42 -8.28 -4.18
N GLU A 64 -6.02 -8.19 -5.37
CA GLU A 64 -5.62 -7.20 -6.36
C GLU A 64 -5.57 -5.79 -5.69
N LYS A 65 -4.66 -4.92 -6.12
CA LYS A 65 -4.66 -3.52 -5.63
C LYS A 65 -6.03 -2.92 -5.86
N PHE A 66 -6.67 -2.48 -4.79
CA PHE A 66 -7.92 -1.77 -4.82
C PHE A 66 -7.74 -0.38 -4.20
N PHE A 67 -8.58 0.57 -4.63
CA PHE A 67 -8.34 1.98 -4.49
C PHE A 67 -9.39 2.64 -3.61
N ASN A 68 -9.12 3.88 -3.18
CA ASN A 68 -10.10 4.64 -2.41
C ASN A 68 -11.20 5.19 -3.33
N TYR A 69 -12.39 5.35 -2.77
CA TYR A 69 -13.47 6.05 -3.43
C TYR A 69 -13.00 7.44 -3.88
N LYS A 70 -13.23 7.78 -5.15
CA LYS A 70 -12.79 9.02 -5.79
C LYS A 70 -11.28 9.27 -5.86
N GLN A 71 -10.43 8.28 -5.63
CA GLN A 71 -8.98 8.46 -5.65
C GLN A 71 -8.48 9.10 -6.95
N PHE A 72 -9.06 8.73 -8.09
CA PHE A 72 -8.62 9.18 -9.42
C PHE A 72 -9.44 10.35 -10.01
N ASP A 73 -10.26 11.02 -9.21
CA ASP A 73 -11.08 12.14 -9.68
C ASP A 73 -10.25 13.41 -9.98
N ASN A 74 -9.01 13.49 -9.48
CA ASN A 74 -8.11 14.59 -9.78
C ASN A 74 -7.01 14.15 -10.77
N LYS A 75 -7.13 14.63 -12.01
CA LYS A 75 -6.20 14.33 -13.10
C LYS A 75 -4.80 14.94 -12.92
N ASP A 76 -4.63 15.87 -11.96
CA ASP A 76 -3.31 16.42 -11.63
C ASP A 76 -2.39 15.39 -10.97
N TYR A 77 -2.96 14.37 -10.33
CA TYR A 77 -2.19 13.31 -9.68
C TYR A 77 -2.10 12.04 -10.50
N TYR A 78 -3.17 11.72 -11.26
CA TYR A 78 -3.26 10.48 -12.02
C TYR A 78 -3.86 10.74 -13.41
N ASN A 79 -3.19 10.26 -14.43
CA ASN A 79 -3.68 10.33 -15.80
C ASN A 79 -4.08 8.92 -16.29
N TYR A 80 -4.99 8.28 -15.55
CA TYR A 80 -5.52 6.98 -15.94
C TYR A 80 -6.64 7.10 -16.97
N PRO A 81 -6.82 6.10 -17.87
CA PRO A 81 -7.96 6.02 -18.76
C PRO A 81 -9.29 6.06 -17.99
N GLU A 82 -10.29 6.73 -18.55
CA GLU A 82 -11.59 6.88 -17.90
C GLU A 82 -12.26 5.54 -17.57
N GLU A 83 -12.11 4.55 -18.47
CA GLU A 83 -12.58 3.20 -18.24
C GLU A 83 -12.00 2.57 -16.99
N PHE A 84 -10.69 2.72 -16.79
CA PHE A 84 -9.99 2.24 -15.59
C PHE A 84 -10.52 2.95 -14.33
N VAL A 85 -10.64 4.28 -14.37
CA VAL A 85 -11.17 5.09 -13.26
C VAL A 85 -12.59 4.64 -12.89
N ASN A 86 -13.46 4.45 -13.89
CA ASN A 86 -14.84 4.00 -13.68
C ASN A 86 -14.89 2.60 -13.05
N GLN A 87 -14.01 1.70 -13.49
CA GLN A 87 -13.96 0.32 -13.01
C GLN A 87 -13.43 0.23 -11.56
N TYR A 88 -12.43 1.03 -11.19
CA TYR A 88 -11.65 0.82 -9.97
C TYR A 88 -11.96 1.81 -8.83
N THR A 89 -12.62 2.94 -9.08
CA THR A 89 -12.89 3.95 -8.03
C THR A 89 -14.32 4.45 -7.97
N LYS A 90 -15.17 4.06 -8.94
CA LYS A 90 -16.58 4.47 -8.94
C LYS A 90 -17.49 3.32 -8.50
N VAL A 91 -18.54 3.66 -7.81
CA VAL A 91 -19.50 2.69 -7.28
C VAL A 91 -20.58 2.39 -8.29
N ASN A 92 -20.82 3.09 -9.35
CA ASN A 92 -21.83 2.86 -10.39
C ASN A 92 -23.20 2.43 -9.84
N ALA A 93 -23.62 3.08 -8.77
CA ALA A 93 -24.90 2.86 -8.11
C ALA A 93 -25.49 4.20 -7.72
N ASP A 94 -26.81 4.29 -7.66
CA ASP A 94 -27.50 5.47 -7.18
C ASP A 94 -27.35 5.64 -5.66
N LEU A 95 -27.50 6.86 -5.16
CA LEU A 95 -27.37 7.15 -3.73
C LEU A 95 -28.41 6.38 -2.87
N THR A 96 -29.48 5.91 -3.50
CA THR A 96 -30.57 5.15 -2.87
C THR A 96 -30.39 3.64 -2.94
N ASP A 97 -29.45 3.16 -3.76
CA ASP A 97 -29.18 1.74 -3.89
C ASP A 97 -28.61 1.15 -2.62
N GLU A 98 -29.15 0.02 -2.18
CA GLU A 98 -28.66 -0.72 -1.03
C GLU A 98 -27.49 -1.60 -1.44
N LEU A 99 -26.34 -1.40 -0.78
CA LEU A 99 -25.08 -2.09 -1.05
C LEU A 99 -24.53 -2.72 0.24
N THR A 100 -23.64 -3.70 0.08
CA THR A 100 -22.96 -4.34 1.21
C THR A 100 -21.65 -3.65 1.52
N PHE A 101 -21.53 -3.05 2.68
CA PHE A 101 -20.34 -2.40 3.21
C PHE A 101 -19.73 -3.26 4.30
N ILE A 102 -18.50 -3.70 4.10
CA ILE A 102 -17.73 -4.52 5.02
C ILE A 102 -16.86 -3.59 5.85
N GLU A 103 -16.87 -3.74 7.17
CA GLU A 103 -15.98 -2.98 8.05
C GLU A 103 -14.53 -3.18 7.65
N LYS A 104 -13.83 -2.08 7.35
CA LYS A 104 -12.41 -2.13 7.10
C LYS A 104 -11.67 -2.16 8.43
N LEU A 105 -11.09 -3.30 8.74
CA LEU A 105 -10.26 -3.47 9.92
C LEU A 105 -8.93 -2.73 9.75
N ASP A 106 -8.42 -2.18 10.84
CA ASP A 106 -7.16 -1.44 10.91
C ASP A 106 -6.07 -2.33 11.51
N GLY A 107 -5.43 -3.12 10.67
CA GLY A 107 -4.47 -4.13 11.07
C GLY A 107 -3.43 -4.44 9.99
N SER A 108 -2.99 -5.68 9.94
CA SER A 108 -2.02 -6.16 8.96
C SER A 108 -2.55 -7.35 8.18
N LEU A 109 -2.49 -7.28 6.85
CA LEU A 109 -2.91 -8.36 5.97
C LEU A 109 -2.00 -9.59 6.14
N ILE A 110 -2.63 -10.74 6.36
CA ILE A 110 -2.00 -12.07 6.35
C ILE A 110 -2.71 -12.92 5.29
N LEU A 111 -1.93 -13.47 4.39
CA LEU A 111 -2.37 -14.43 3.37
C LEU A 111 -1.90 -15.81 3.79
N LEU A 112 -2.80 -16.78 3.90
CA LEU A 112 -2.53 -18.14 4.34
C LEU A 112 -2.84 -19.14 3.22
N SER A 113 -1.89 -20.00 2.92
CA SER A 113 -2.05 -21.12 2.00
C SER A 113 -1.36 -22.37 2.51
N VAL A 114 -1.32 -23.44 1.71
CA VAL A 114 -0.64 -24.70 2.02
C VAL A 114 0.31 -25.05 0.88
N TYR A 115 1.54 -25.38 1.23
CA TYR A 115 2.55 -25.86 0.29
C TYR A 115 3.31 -27.02 0.92
N LYS A 116 3.47 -28.15 0.19
CA LYS A 116 4.13 -29.37 0.71
C LYS A 116 3.58 -29.79 2.08
N ASP A 117 2.24 -29.81 2.20
CA ASP A 117 1.49 -30.17 3.41
C ASP A 117 1.67 -29.26 4.63
N GLU A 118 2.41 -28.18 4.51
CA GLU A 118 2.59 -27.19 5.58
C GLU A 118 1.87 -25.88 5.29
N PHE A 119 1.42 -25.18 6.34
CA PHE A 119 0.98 -23.81 6.21
C PHE A 119 2.11 -22.91 5.79
N ILE A 120 1.83 -22.05 4.83
CA ILE A 120 2.68 -20.95 4.47
C ILE A 120 1.88 -19.65 4.55
N ALA A 121 2.56 -18.56 4.88
CA ALA A 121 1.93 -17.26 5.00
C ALA A 121 2.74 -16.17 4.30
N ALA A 122 2.06 -15.14 3.82
CA ALA A 122 2.66 -13.93 3.31
C ALA A 122 1.92 -12.68 3.82
N THR A 123 2.61 -11.58 3.90
CA THR A 123 2.04 -10.23 3.94
C THR A 123 2.03 -9.65 2.51
N THR A 124 1.65 -8.40 2.33
CA THR A 124 1.74 -7.73 1.02
C THR A 124 3.17 -7.62 0.48
N SER A 125 4.19 -7.80 1.32
CA SER A 125 5.58 -7.53 0.99
C SER A 125 6.55 -8.69 1.19
N SER A 126 6.21 -9.68 2.01
CA SER A 126 7.14 -10.74 2.38
C SER A 126 6.41 -12.00 2.83
N SER A 127 6.99 -13.15 2.52
CA SER A 127 6.59 -14.46 3.07
C SER A 127 7.41 -14.87 4.30
N TYR A 128 8.32 -14.00 4.78
CA TYR A 128 9.12 -14.26 5.97
C TYR A 128 9.38 -12.96 6.74
N ASN A 129 8.57 -12.71 7.76
CA ASN A 129 8.72 -11.61 8.71
C ASN A 129 8.01 -11.99 10.02
N ASP A 130 8.10 -11.14 11.04
CA ASP A 130 7.52 -11.41 12.36
C ASP A 130 6.01 -11.68 12.30
N PHE A 131 5.28 -11.00 11.41
CA PHE A 131 3.84 -11.19 11.22
C PHE A 131 3.54 -12.59 10.66
N THR A 132 4.28 -13.04 9.65
CA THR A 132 4.07 -14.37 9.05
C THR A 132 4.47 -15.49 10.01
N ILE A 133 5.56 -15.32 10.77
CA ILE A 133 6.01 -16.28 11.80
C ILE A 133 4.95 -16.39 12.90
N ARG A 134 4.44 -15.27 13.40
CA ARG A 134 3.38 -15.24 14.41
C ARG A 134 2.09 -15.87 13.90
N ALA A 135 1.69 -15.55 12.69
CA ALA A 135 0.50 -16.13 12.05
C ALA A 135 0.62 -17.66 11.91
N LEU A 136 1.74 -18.16 11.40
CA LEU A 136 1.96 -19.62 11.30
C LEU A 136 1.91 -20.33 12.65
N LYS A 137 2.47 -19.71 13.70
CA LYS A 137 2.37 -20.25 15.06
C LYS A 137 0.92 -20.33 15.53
N TRP A 138 0.14 -19.25 15.30
CA TRP A 138 -1.26 -19.18 15.69
C TRP A 138 -2.11 -20.22 14.93
N PHE A 139 -2.02 -20.28 13.59
CA PHE A 139 -2.79 -21.24 12.79
C PHE A 139 -2.44 -22.70 13.11
N ASN A 140 -1.17 -23.01 13.42
CA ASN A 140 -0.76 -24.35 13.83
C ASN A 140 -1.25 -24.71 15.25
N SER A 141 -1.64 -23.76 16.07
CA SER A 141 -2.22 -24.01 17.42
C SER A 141 -3.72 -24.30 17.39
N LEU A 142 -4.42 -24.02 16.28
CA LEU A 142 -5.86 -24.23 16.18
C LEU A 142 -6.24 -25.72 16.16
N ASP A 143 -7.31 -26.07 16.86
CA ASP A 143 -7.92 -27.41 16.77
C ASP A 143 -8.42 -27.74 15.37
N THR A 144 -8.79 -26.69 14.60
CA THR A 144 -9.30 -26.80 13.23
C THR A 144 -8.21 -26.82 12.15
N LYS A 145 -6.92 -26.72 12.52
CA LYS A 145 -5.78 -26.60 11.58
C LYS A 145 -5.81 -27.61 10.44
N ASN A 146 -6.05 -28.90 10.74
CA ASN A 146 -6.06 -29.95 9.72
C ASN A 146 -7.25 -29.80 8.75
N LYS A 147 -8.40 -29.34 9.24
CA LYS A 147 -9.58 -29.05 8.40
C LYS A 147 -9.30 -27.85 7.48
N ILE A 148 -8.63 -26.82 7.99
CA ILE A 148 -8.22 -25.64 7.21
C ILE A 148 -7.19 -26.04 6.17
N LYS A 149 -6.13 -26.81 6.52
CA LYS A 149 -5.11 -27.30 5.56
C LYS A 149 -5.78 -28.10 4.43
N GLN A 150 -6.64 -29.05 4.78
CA GLN A 150 -7.32 -29.89 3.79
C GLN A 150 -8.20 -29.04 2.86
N TYR A 151 -8.97 -28.10 3.42
CA TYR A 151 -9.81 -27.21 2.63
C TYR A 151 -9.03 -26.37 1.62
N ILE A 152 -7.93 -25.75 2.07
CA ILE A 152 -7.05 -24.94 1.20
C ILE A 152 -6.48 -25.79 0.04
N LYS A 153 -6.02 -27.02 0.35
CA LYS A 153 -5.47 -27.94 -0.65
C LYS A 153 -6.51 -28.36 -1.68
N ASP A 154 -7.69 -28.81 -1.21
CA ASP A 154 -8.73 -29.36 -2.08
C ASP A 154 -9.29 -28.29 -3.03
N ASN A 155 -9.39 -27.05 -2.56
CA ASN A 155 -9.96 -25.96 -3.32
C ASN A 155 -8.89 -25.08 -4.03
N LYS A 156 -7.59 -25.29 -3.76
CA LYS A 156 -6.47 -24.50 -4.28
C LYS A 156 -6.68 -22.99 -4.07
N VAL A 157 -6.96 -22.63 -2.82
CA VAL A 157 -7.29 -21.25 -2.43
C VAL A 157 -6.26 -20.67 -1.48
N THR A 158 -6.24 -19.35 -1.39
CA THR A 158 -5.59 -18.57 -0.35
C THR A 158 -6.67 -17.95 0.54
N LEU A 159 -6.57 -18.15 1.86
CA LEU A 159 -7.39 -17.44 2.83
C LEU A 159 -6.69 -16.15 3.24
N ALA A 160 -7.42 -15.05 3.22
CA ALA A 160 -6.92 -13.73 3.61
C ALA A 160 -7.48 -13.33 4.97
N PHE A 161 -6.60 -12.86 5.84
CA PHE A 161 -6.94 -12.43 7.21
C PHE A 161 -6.42 -11.02 7.46
N GLU A 162 -7.14 -10.28 8.29
CA GLU A 162 -6.60 -9.08 8.93
C GLU A 162 -6.15 -9.44 10.34
N TYR A 163 -4.85 -9.29 10.60
CA TYR A 163 -4.28 -9.42 11.93
C TYR A 163 -4.53 -8.16 12.73
N VAL A 164 -5.29 -8.25 13.79
CA VAL A 164 -5.60 -7.18 14.72
C VAL A 164 -5.06 -7.51 16.10
N SER A 165 -4.51 -6.54 16.81
CA SER A 165 -3.88 -6.80 18.10
C SER A 165 -3.62 -5.48 18.84
N PRO A 166 -3.62 -5.49 20.20
CA PRO A 166 -3.17 -4.34 21.00
C PRO A 166 -1.74 -3.88 20.69
N ILE A 167 -0.86 -4.80 20.27
CA ILE A 167 0.54 -4.49 19.93
C ILE A 167 0.74 -4.08 18.47
N ASN A 168 -0.24 -4.30 17.60
CA ASN A 168 -0.24 -3.89 16.18
C ASN A 168 -1.28 -2.79 15.96
N GLN A 169 -1.38 -1.87 16.89
CA GLN A 169 -2.33 -0.76 16.79
C GLN A 169 -1.79 0.31 15.85
N ILE A 170 -2.56 0.64 14.80
CA ILE A 170 -2.30 1.79 13.94
C ILE A 170 -3.13 2.99 14.46
N VAL A 171 -4.45 2.91 14.40
CA VAL A 171 -5.38 3.93 14.91
C VAL A 171 -6.48 3.28 15.77
N VAL A 172 -7.10 2.23 15.25
CA VAL A 172 -8.20 1.53 15.94
C VAL A 172 -7.64 0.63 17.04
N ARG A 173 -8.24 0.71 18.24
CA ARG A 173 -7.84 -0.11 19.38
C ARG A 173 -8.58 -1.44 19.35
N TYR A 174 -7.81 -2.52 19.47
CA TYR A 174 -8.31 -3.86 19.68
C TYR A 174 -7.83 -4.35 21.06
N GLU A 175 -8.70 -5.04 21.78
CA GLU A 175 -8.40 -5.53 23.14
C GLU A 175 -7.67 -6.87 23.11
N GLU A 176 -7.89 -7.65 22.04
CA GLU A 176 -7.35 -9.01 21.89
C GLU A 176 -6.64 -9.18 20.56
N GLU A 177 -5.67 -10.11 20.54
CA GLU A 177 -5.00 -10.57 19.32
C GLU A 177 -5.91 -11.53 18.56
N ASP A 178 -6.12 -11.27 17.26
CA ASP A 178 -7.01 -12.09 16.44
C ASP A 178 -6.62 -12.03 14.95
N TYR A 179 -6.98 -13.09 14.23
CA TYR A 179 -6.86 -13.18 12.76
C TYR A 179 -8.27 -13.30 12.17
N ARG A 180 -8.82 -12.20 11.71
CA ARG A 180 -10.19 -12.13 11.18
C ARG A 180 -10.21 -12.44 9.69
N LEU A 181 -11.00 -13.45 9.30
CA LEU A 181 -11.15 -13.86 7.91
C LEU A 181 -11.84 -12.76 7.09
N ILE A 182 -11.12 -12.18 6.13
CA ILE A 182 -11.60 -11.08 5.29
C ILE A 182 -11.76 -11.46 3.82
N GLY A 183 -11.24 -12.61 3.40
CA GLY A 183 -11.35 -13.06 2.02
C GLY A 183 -10.88 -14.48 1.78
N GLU A 184 -11.29 -15.00 0.64
CA GLU A 184 -10.78 -16.23 0.03
C GLU A 184 -10.58 -15.96 -1.45
N HIS A 185 -9.46 -16.39 -2.01
CA HIS A 185 -9.10 -16.21 -3.42
C HIS A 185 -8.72 -17.57 -4.03
N GLU A 186 -9.29 -17.91 -5.15
CA GLU A 186 -8.78 -18.99 -5.97
C GLU A 186 -7.38 -18.64 -6.47
N ASN A 187 -6.40 -19.54 -6.27
CA ASN A 187 -5.00 -19.22 -6.54
C ASN A 187 -4.74 -18.91 -8.01
N GLU A 188 -5.33 -19.65 -8.93
CA GLU A 188 -5.09 -19.52 -10.38
C GLU A 188 -5.77 -18.27 -10.95
N THR A 189 -7.06 -18.11 -10.72
CA THR A 189 -7.89 -17.06 -11.35
C THR A 189 -7.96 -15.77 -10.55
N GLY A 190 -7.79 -15.84 -9.22
CA GLY A 190 -8.01 -14.72 -8.31
C GLY A 190 -9.49 -14.44 -8.02
N VAL A 191 -10.40 -15.32 -8.46
CA VAL A 191 -11.81 -15.20 -8.13
C VAL A 191 -12.01 -15.24 -6.63
N ARG A 192 -12.82 -14.33 -6.11
CA ARG A 192 -13.09 -14.19 -4.66
C ARG A 192 -14.40 -14.86 -4.30
N SER A 193 -14.43 -15.42 -3.10
CA SER A 193 -15.66 -15.95 -2.52
C SER A 193 -16.60 -14.85 -2.03
N SER A 194 -17.90 -15.15 -2.04
CA SER A 194 -18.94 -14.24 -1.52
C SER A 194 -18.88 -14.10 0.00
N GLN A 195 -19.57 -13.09 0.55
CA GLN A 195 -19.63 -12.89 2.00
C GLN A 195 -20.31 -14.06 2.70
N GLU A 196 -21.36 -14.62 2.10
CA GLU A 196 -22.07 -15.81 2.61
C GLU A 196 -21.12 -17.00 2.70
N LYS A 197 -20.30 -17.23 1.66
CA LYS A 197 -19.29 -18.30 1.68
C LYS A 197 -18.26 -18.11 2.76
N LEU A 198 -17.82 -16.87 2.96
CA LEU A 198 -16.88 -16.54 4.04
C LEU A 198 -17.51 -16.75 5.42
N ASP A 199 -18.82 -16.51 5.61
CA ASP A 199 -19.53 -16.80 6.86
C ASP A 199 -19.58 -18.32 7.14
N GLU A 200 -19.89 -19.13 6.12
CA GLU A 200 -19.84 -20.59 6.23
C GLU A 200 -18.45 -21.10 6.65
N LEU A 201 -17.39 -20.53 6.05
CA LEU A 201 -16.01 -20.91 6.38
C LEU A 201 -15.63 -20.48 7.81
N ALA A 202 -16.03 -19.29 8.22
CA ALA A 202 -15.78 -18.77 9.54
C ALA A 202 -16.45 -19.66 10.62
N GLU A 203 -17.71 -20.03 10.41
CA GLU A 203 -18.42 -20.97 11.30
C GLU A 203 -17.74 -22.34 11.31
N LYS A 204 -17.45 -22.93 10.15
CA LYS A 204 -16.81 -24.24 9.98
C LYS A 204 -15.47 -24.34 10.69
N PHE A 205 -14.66 -23.26 10.62
CA PHE A 205 -13.30 -23.23 11.15
C PHE A 205 -13.18 -22.52 12.49
N LYS A 206 -14.28 -21.99 13.04
CA LYS A 206 -14.33 -21.20 14.27
C LYS A 206 -13.42 -19.96 14.20
N LEU A 207 -13.55 -19.20 13.12
CA LEU A 207 -12.80 -17.98 12.85
C LEU A 207 -13.71 -16.77 13.02
N ASN A 208 -13.14 -15.63 13.43
CA ASN A 208 -13.85 -14.36 13.47
C ASN A 208 -13.83 -13.68 12.12
N ARG A 209 -14.80 -12.76 11.89
CA ARG A 209 -14.92 -11.94 10.69
C ARG A 209 -15.18 -10.47 11.03
N PRO A 210 -14.88 -9.54 10.10
CA PRO A 210 -15.39 -8.17 10.19
C PRO A 210 -16.91 -8.16 10.11
N LYS A 211 -17.52 -7.15 10.72
CA LYS A 211 -18.95 -6.89 10.53
C LYS A 211 -19.19 -6.35 9.12
N TYR A 212 -20.38 -6.61 8.60
CA TYR A 212 -20.82 -5.97 7.37
C TYR A 212 -22.26 -5.46 7.50
N TYR A 213 -22.60 -4.46 6.70
CA TYR A 213 -23.84 -3.72 6.80
C TYR A 213 -24.46 -3.58 5.43
N LYS A 214 -25.78 -3.78 5.32
CA LYS A 214 -26.55 -3.37 4.16
C LYS A 214 -27.03 -1.94 4.40
N MET A 215 -26.64 -1.02 3.55
CA MET A 215 -27.05 0.40 3.65
C MET A 215 -26.98 1.05 2.28
N THR A 216 -27.67 2.18 2.14
CA THR A 216 -27.60 2.96 0.90
C THR A 216 -26.26 3.66 0.75
N LEU A 217 -25.82 3.86 -0.50
CA LEU A 217 -24.59 4.59 -0.80
C LEU A 217 -24.59 6.00 -0.18
N GLY A 218 -25.74 6.70 -0.24
CA GLY A 218 -25.91 8.02 0.37
C GLY A 218 -25.72 8.01 1.89
N LYS A 219 -26.21 6.96 2.58
CA LYS A 219 -26.00 6.78 4.02
C LYS A 219 -24.52 6.51 4.31
N ALA A 220 -23.88 5.60 3.58
CA ALA A 220 -22.47 5.28 3.78
C ALA A 220 -21.58 6.52 3.63
N ILE A 221 -21.77 7.34 2.58
CA ILE A 221 -21.02 8.59 2.37
C ILE A 221 -21.25 9.56 3.52
N LYS A 222 -22.48 9.67 4.04
CA LYS A 222 -22.79 10.52 5.19
C LYS A 222 -22.09 10.03 6.46
N ASP A 223 -22.12 8.72 6.68
CA ASP A 223 -21.53 8.09 7.87
C ASP A 223 -20.00 8.23 7.90
N LEU A 224 -19.30 8.27 6.74
CA LEU A 224 -17.86 8.52 6.67
C LEU A 224 -17.39 9.78 7.42
N ASN A 225 -18.25 10.78 7.53
CA ASN A 225 -17.92 12.07 8.15
C ASN A 225 -18.19 12.10 9.66
N ILE A 226 -18.95 11.14 10.20
CA ILE A 226 -19.42 11.14 11.59
C ILE A 226 -19.00 9.92 12.40
N LEU A 227 -18.69 8.81 11.75
CA LEU A 227 -18.24 7.59 12.43
C LEU A 227 -16.85 7.77 13.04
N LYS A 228 -16.66 7.14 14.20
CA LYS A 228 -15.42 7.15 14.97
C LYS A 228 -15.04 5.72 15.39
N GLY A 229 -13.74 5.52 15.65
CA GLY A 229 -13.24 4.25 16.15
C GLY A 229 -13.23 3.10 15.14
N ILE A 230 -13.40 3.41 13.84
CA ILE A 230 -13.23 2.47 12.72
C ILE A 230 -12.36 3.11 11.64
N GLU A 231 -11.69 2.31 10.83
CA GLU A 231 -10.93 2.84 9.68
C GLU A 231 -11.88 3.27 8.54
N GLY A 232 -12.94 2.51 8.31
CA GLY A 232 -13.91 2.74 7.25
C GLY A 232 -14.61 1.48 6.79
N PHE A 233 -14.91 1.44 5.49
CA PHE A 233 -15.58 0.31 4.85
C PHE A 233 -14.86 -0.13 3.58
N VAL A 234 -15.11 -1.37 3.18
CA VAL A 234 -14.79 -1.91 1.85
C VAL A 234 -16.10 -2.30 1.18
N LEU A 235 -16.27 -1.89 -0.06
CA LEU A 235 -17.41 -2.21 -0.91
C LEU A 235 -16.93 -2.93 -2.16
N GLU A 236 -17.68 -3.90 -2.64
CA GLU A 236 -17.53 -4.44 -3.99
C GLU A 236 -18.49 -3.72 -4.95
N ASN A 237 -17.96 -3.15 -6.04
CA ASN A 237 -18.77 -2.45 -7.02
C ASN A 237 -19.34 -3.41 -8.08
N THR A 238 -20.13 -2.86 -9.01
CA THR A 238 -20.79 -3.66 -10.09
C THR A 238 -19.82 -4.33 -11.07
N TYR A 239 -18.54 -3.92 -11.09
CA TYR A 239 -17.47 -4.57 -11.87
C TYR A 239 -16.73 -5.65 -11.07
N GLY A 240 -17.20 -6.02 -9.88
CA GLY A 240 -16.51 -6.95 -9.01
C GLY A 240 -15.20 -6.41 -8.43
N LYS A 241 -14.98 -5.08 -8.41
CA LYS A 241 -13.78 -4.46 -7.84
C LYS A 241 -14.06 -3.93 -6.44
N LEU A 242 -13.08 -4.06 -5.56
CA LEU A 242 -13.16 -3.53 -4.21
C LEU A 242 -12.83 -2.04 -4.20
N ILE A 243 -13.56 -1.28 -3.39
CA ILE A 243 -13.35 0.16 -3.18
C ILE A 243 -13.27 0.42 -1.69
N LYS A 244 -12.28 1.21 -1.27
CA LYS A 244 -12.10 1.64 0.13
C LYS A 244 -12.85 2.93 0.39
N PHE A 245 -13.61 2.95 1.48
CA PHE A 245 -14.26 4.14 2.04
C PHE A 245 -13.66 4.37 3.42
N LYS A 246 -12.73 5.32 3.56
CA LYS A 246 -12.10 5.65 4.84
C LYS A 246 -12.83 6.79 5.54
N VAL A 247 -13.01 6.70 6.86
CA VAL A 247 -13.67 7.74 7.65
C VAL A 247 -12.72 8.91 7.92
N GLU A 248 -13.26 10.13 7.99
CA GLU A 248 -12.46 11.33 8.25
C GLU A 248 -11.77 11.29 9.62
N ASP A 249 -12.39 10.69 10.63
CA ASP A 249 -11.84 10.54 11.96
C ASP A 249 -10.55 9.72 11.99
N TRP A 250 -10.45 8.68 11.16
CA TRP A 250 -9.24 7.87 11.00
C TRP A 250 -8.06 8.72 10.49
N PHE A 251 -8.28 9.55 9.48
CA PHE A 251 -7.27 10.48 8.98
C PHE A 251 -6.87 11.53 10.02
N LYS A 252 -7.85 12.03 10.82
CA LYS A 252 -7.58 12.97 11.91
C LYS A 252 -6.68 12.35 12.98
N SER A 253 -6.93 11.10 13.33
CA SER A 253 -6.15 10.37 14.33
C SER A 253 -4.71 10.14 13.89
N LYS A 254 -4.46 9.93 12.59
CA LYS A 254 -3.11 9.90 12.00
C LYS A 254 -2.45 11.29 11.90
N GLY A 255 -3.20 12.36 12.11
CA GLY A 255 -2.72 13.74 11.93
C GLY A 255 -2.62 14.18 10.47
N GLU A 256 -3.07 13.36 9.52
CA GLU A 256 -2.99 13.61 8.07
C GLU A 256 -3.87 14.76 7.62
N THR A 257 -5.04 14.95 8.25
CA THR A 257 -5.93 16.10 7.96
C THR A 257 -5.26 17.44 8.23
N GLY A 258 -4.23 17.47 9.07
CA GLY A 258 -3.47 18.68 9.39
C GLY A 258 -2.89 19.39 8.17
N ILE A 259 -2.63 18.66 7.06
CA ILE A 259 -2.12 19.29 5.84
C ILE A 259 -3.15 20.21 5.17
N PHE A 260 -4.45 19.95 5.36
CA PHE A 260 -5.54 20.65 4.68
C PHE A 260 -6.16 21.80 5.48
N PHE A 261 -5.83 21.98 6.76
CA PHE A 261 -6.48 22.99 7.61
C PHE A 261 -6.13 24.46 7.29
N SER A 262 -5.07 24.71 6.55
CA SER A 262 -4.71 26.07 6.16
C SER A 262 -3.99 26.09 4.83
N ASP A 263 -3.96 27.24 4.15
CA ASP A 263 -3.29 27.43 2.87
C ASP A 263 -1.75 27.56 3.03
N LYS A 264 -1.27 27.61 4.29
CA LYS A 264 0.18 27.72 4.55
C LYS A 264 0.85 26.37 4.46
N ILE A 265 1.92 26.29 3.70
CA ILE A 265 2.79 25.10 3.69
C ILE A 265 3.75 25.22 4.87
N THR A 266 3.79 24.20 5.71
CA THR A 266 4.67 24.10 6.88
C THR A 266 5.57 22.87 6.77
N LYS A 267 6.68 22.84 7.49
CA LYS A 267 7.56 21.67 7.58
C LYS A 267 6.80 20.41 8.00
N ARG A 268 5.86 20.55 8.95
CA ARG A 268 5.00 19.44 9.39
C ARG A 268 4.18 18.86 8.25
N LYS A 269 3.60 19.68 7.37
CA LYS A 269 2.82 19.22 6.22
C LYS A 269 3.68 18.46 5.22
N ILE A 270 4.89 18.94 4.95
CA ILE A 270 5.86 18.25 4.10
C ILE A 270 6.21 16.89 4.68
N ILE A 271 6.45 16.80 5.99
CA ILE A 271 6.71 15.54 6.71
C ILE A 271 5.56 14.56 6.54
N ILE A 272 4.31 14.99 6.70
CA ILE A 272 3.13 14.14 6.53
C ILE A 272 3.07 13.56 5.11
N VAL A 273 3.29 14.37 4.07
CA VAL A 273 3.27 13.90 2.69
C VAL A 273 4.41 12.92 2.39
N ILE A 274 5.61 13.19 2.93
CA ILE A 274 6.76 12.29 2.75
C ILE A 274 6.51 10.96 3.46
N ASN A 275 5.97 10.97 4.68
CA ASN A 275 5.63 9.75 5.39
C ASN A 275 4.57 8.95 4.63
N ALA A 276 3.55 9.61 4.07
CA ALA A 276 2.55 8.94 3.25
C ALA A 276 3.15 8.32 1.99
N LEU A 277 4.14 8.98 1.34
CA LEU A 277 4.86 8.43 0.20
C LEU A 277 5.67 7.18 0.58
N ILE A 278 6.38 7.23 1.70
CA ILE A 278 7.25 6.14 2.16
C ILE A 278 6.42 4.92 2.59
N ASN A 279 5.27 5.16 3.23
CA ASN A 279 4.40 4.10 3.74
C ASN A 279 3.40 3.57 2.69
N ASP A 280 3.48 3.98 1.42
CA ASP A 280 2.50 3.65 0.36
C ASP A 280 1.07 4.09 0.71
N GLU A 281 0.92 5.22 1.42
CA GLU A 281 -0.34 5.79 1.90
C GLU A 281 -0.73 7.11 1.17
N LEU A 282 0.03 7.50 0.14
CA LEU A 282 -0.24 8.74 -0.60
C LEU A 282 -1.64 8.73 -1.24
N ASP A 283 -2.09 7.57 -1.68
CA ASP A 283 -3.42 7.37 -2.24
C ASP A 283 -4.54 7.73 -1.25
N ASP A 284 -4.30 7.57 0.05
CA ASP A 284 -5.23 7.97 1.11
C ASP A 284 -5.34 9.49 1.22
N LEU A 285 -4.21 10.21 1.18
CA LEU A 285 -4.22 11.68 1.20
C LEU A 285 -4.90 12.28 -0.02
N ILE A 286 -4.66 11.70 -1.21
CA ILE A 286 -5.30 12.15 -2.45
C ILE A 286 -6.81 11.90 -2.41
N ALA A 287 -7.25 10.73 -1.92
CA ALA A 287 -8.66 10.43 -1.76
C ALA A 287 -9.34 11.39 -0.78
N LEU A 288 -8.69 11.71 0.34
CA LEU A 288 -9.21 12.68 1.32
C LEU A 288 -9.34 14.09 0.70
N GLU A 289 -8.35 14.54 -0.07
CA GLU A 289 -8.43 15.82 -0.78
C GLU A 289 -9.59 15.84 -1.77
N ASN A 290 -9.79 14.77 -2.54
CA ASN A 290 -10.84 14.67 -3.54
C ASN A 290 -12.25 14.59 -2.93
N GLN A 291 -12.39 13.97 -1.76
CA GLN A 291 -13.67 13.87 -1.05
C GLN A 291 -14.14 15.21 -0.48
N ASN A 292 -13.22 16.16 -0.22
CA ASN A 292 -13.54 17.46 0.37
C ASN A 292 -13.23 18.60 -0.62
N PRO A 293 -14.28 19.26 -1.19
CA PRO A 293 -14.09 20.34 -2.18
C PRO A 293 -13.24 21.51 -1.66
N LEU A 294 -13.26 21.77 -0.34
CA LEU A 294 -12.46 22.84 0.27
C LEU A 294 -10.97 22.51 0.24
N TYR A 295 -10.61 21.24 0.48
CA TYR A 295 -9.24 20.77 0.42
C TYR A 295 -8.71 20.79 -1.01
N LYS A 296 -9.50 20.29 -1.96
CA LYS A 296 -9.16 20.31 -3.40
C LYS A 296 -8.87 21.74 -3.91
N LYS A 297 -9.64 22.72 -3.50
CA LYS A 297 -9.45 24.13 -3.90
C LYS A 297 -8.10 24.70 -3.43
N ARG A 298 -7.55 24.22 -2.33
CA ARG A 298 -6.26 24.71 -1.77
C ARG A 298 -5.04 24.22 -2.52
N GLY A 299 -5.08 23.03 -3.10
CA GLY A 299 -4.00 22.44 -3.89
C GLY A 299 -2.67 22.28 -3.15
N ILE A 300 -2.70 22.16 -1.82
CA ILE A 300 -1.50 22.09 -0.96
C ILE A 300 -0.71 20.81 -1.22
N LEU A 301 -1.43 19.68 -1.32
CA LEU A 301 -0.82 18.39 -1.57
C LEU A 301 -0.06 18.37 -2.89
N ASN A 302 -0.67 18.89 -3.98
CA ASN A 302 -0.04 18.99 -5.28
C ASN A 302 1.23 19.85 -5.26
N GLN A 303 1.21 20.99 -4.54
CA GLN A 303 2.38 21.84 -4.41
C GLN A 303 3.56 21.12 -3.73
N ILE A 304 3.29 20.36 -2.66
CA ILE A 304 4.30 19.58 -1.94
C ILE A 304 4.83 18.45 -2.83
N LEU A 305 3.94 17.71 -3.50
CA LEU A 305 4.32 16.60 -4.39
C LEU A 305 5.21 17.05 -5.55
N LYS A 306 4.91 18.17 -6.19
CA LYS A 306 5.77 18.74 -7.24
C LYS A 306 7.17 19.08 -6.74
N ALA A 307 7.30 19.58 -5.50
CA ALA A 307 8.61 19.86 -4.92
C ALA A 307 9.38 18.56 -4.62
N VAL A 308 8.69 17.52 -4.16
CA VAL A 308 9.26 16.18 -3.92
C VAL A 308 9.72 15.54 -5.23
N GLU A 309 8.89 15.55 -6.26
CA GLU A 309 9.22 15.03 -7.59
C GLU A 309 10.45 15.72 -8.18
N LYS A 310 10.50 17.04 -8.07
CA LYS A 310 11.66 17.81 -8.52
C LYS A 310 12.92 17.44 -7.75
N PHE A 311 12.84 17.24 -6.46
CA PHE A 311 13.96 16.79 -5.63
C PHE A 311 14.54 15.46 -6.14
N TYR A 312 13.68 14.47 -6.40
CA TYR A 312 14.11 13.17 -6.92
C TYR A 312 14.68 13.27 -8.35
N SER A 313 14.05 14.06 -9.21
CA SER A 313 14.52 14.24 -10.59
C SER A 313 15.90 14.91 -10.64
N GLU A 314 16.19 15.85 -9.75
CA GLU A 314 17.52 16.44 -9.64
C GLU A 314 18.58 15.48 -9.11
N ILE A 315 18.24 14.67 -8.12
CA ILE A 315 19.15 13.62 -7.64
C ILE A 315 19.51 12.71 -8.81
N ALA A 316 18.51 12.19 -9.54
CA ALA A 316 18.71 11.29 -10.68
C ALA A 316 19.54 11.96 -11.79
N TYR A 317 19.28 13.26 -12.07
CA TYR A 317 20.06 14.04 -13.04
C TYR A 317 21.54 14.10 -12.66
N TYR A 318 21.87 14.45 -11.42
CA TYR A 318 23.26 14.58 -11.01
C TYR A 318 23.95 13.23 -10.81
N GLN A 319 23.22 12.18 -10.43
CA GLN A 319 23.73 10.80 -10.42
C GLN A 319 24.18 10.39 -11.83
N ASN A 320 23.35 10.65 -12.84
CA ASN A 320 23.73 10.36 -14.23
C ASN A 320 24.92 11.20 -14.70
N LYS A 321 24.97 12.48 -14.35
CA LYS A 321 26.08 13.39 -14.71
C LYS A 321 27.40 13.04 -14.04
N THR A 322 27.37 12.40 -12.89
CA THR A 322 28.56 12.05 -12.11
C THR A 322 28.90 10.55 -12.17
N LYS A 323 28.18 9.76 -12.97
CA LYS A 323 28.34 8.29 -13.04
C LYS A 323 29.76 7.83 -13.31
N ASP A 324 30.52 8.57 -14.13
CA ASP A 324 31.88 8.23 -14.54
C ASP A 324 32.96 8.96 -13.70
N LEU A 325 32.57 9.82 -12.75
CA LEU A 325 33.51 10.53 -11.90
C LEU A 325 33.95 9.70 -10.70
N PRO A 326 35.23 9.79 -10.27
CA PRO A 326 35.66 9.27 -8.98
C PRO A 326 34.85 9.91 -7.83
N ILE A 327 34.54 9.13 -6.78
CA ILE A 327 33.72 9.63 -5.63
C ILE A 327 34.30 10.93 -5.05
N LYS A 328 35.62 11.07 -4.99
CA LYS A 328 36.30 12.26 -4.46
C LYS A 328 36.02 13.52 -5.28
N GLU A 329 35.72 13.38 -6.55
CA GLU A 329 35.49 14.49 -7.48
C GLU A 329 34.01 14.90 -7.57
N ILE A 330 33.08 14.01 -7.21
CA ILE A 330 31.65 14.28 -7.26
C ILE A 330 31.27 15.52 -6.44
N TYR A 331 31.80 15.63 -5.22
CA TYR A 331 31.54 16.79 -4.35
C TYR A 331 32.00 18.10 -4.98
N ALA A 332 33.21 18.12 -5.54
CA ALA A 332 33.75 19.29 -6.22
C ALA A 332 32.94 19.66 -7.46
N TYR A 333 32.54 18.67 -8.26
CA TYR A 333 31.66 18.85 -9.41
C TYR A 333 30.32 19.48 -9.01
N LEU A 334 29.60 18.89 -8.04
CA LEU A 334 28.31 19.41 -7.59
C LEU A 334 28.42 20.86 -7.11
N LYS A 335 29.54 21.21 -6.47
CA LYS A 335 29.81 22.57 -6.02
C LYS A 335 30.11 23.53 -7.19
N SER A 336 30.84 23.08 -8.20
CA SER A 336 31.20 23.90 -9.37
C SER A 336 30.00 24.25 -10.23
N VAL A 337 28.98 23.40 -10.28
CA VAL A 337 27.72 23.61 -11.03
C VAL A 337 26.62 24.24 -10.17
N ASN A 338 26.93 24.68 -8.97
CA ASN A 338 25.99 25.28 -8.00
C ASN A 338 24.76 24.38 -7.72
N ALA A 339 24.96 23.06 -7.67
CA ALA A 339 23.91 22.12 -7.31
C ALA A 339 23.36 22.41 -5.91
N PRO A 340 22.09 22.16 -5.62
CA PRO A 340 21.53 22.33 -4.27
C PRO A 340 22.28 21.47 -3.26
N LYS A 341 22.72 22.05 -2.14
CA LYS A 341 23.48 21.31 -1.11
C LYS A 341 22.73 20.11 -0.55
N GLN A 342 21.39 20.18 -0.54
CA GLN A 342 20.50 19.14 -0.03
C GLN A 342 20.61 17.83 -0.82
N ILE A 343 21.00 17.88 -2.10
CA ILE A 343 21.12 16.67 -2.93
C ILE A 343 22.52 16.03 -2.86
N PHE A 344 23.53 16.67 -2.24
CA PHE A 344 24.92 16.19 -2.26
C PHE A 344 25.03 14.79 -1.63
N ASN A 345 24.49 14.60 -0.42
CA ASN A 345 24.53 13.29 0.23
C ASN A 345 23.74 12.23 -0.54
N PRO A 346 22.49 12.46 -0.98
CA PRO A 346 21.76 11.54 -1.85
C PRO A 346 22.53 11.10 -3.10
N VAL A 347 23.17 12.02 -3.81
CA VAL A 347 23.97 11.72 -5.01
C VAL A 347 25.20 10.88 -4.67
N LEU A 348 25.87 11.17 -3.53
CA LEU A 348 27.06 10.42 -3.08
C LEU A 348 26.75 9.03 -2.53
N SER A 349 25.60 8.85 -1.86
CA SER A 349 25.23 7.60 -1.19
C SER A 349 25.14 6.43 -2.16
N GLU A 350 24.54 6.64 -3.32
CA GLU A 350 24.39 5.58 -4.33
C GLU A 350 25.74 5.09 -4.87
N ARG A 351 26.71 6.00 -5.02
CA ARG A 351 28.07 5.66 -5.48
C ARG A 351 28.89 4.90 -4.43
N LYS A 352 28.47 4.90 -3.16
CA LYS A 352 29.06 4.12 -2.08
C LYS A 352 28.41 2.73 -1.95
N GLY A 353 27.50 2.34 -2.87
CA GLY A 353 26.73 1.11 -2.75
C GLY A 353 25.62 1.18 -1.69
N GLU A 354 25.40 2.36 -1.14
CA GLU A 354 24.29 2.64 -0.26
C GLU A 354 23.10 3.07 -1.13
N ALA A 355 22.25 2.12 -1.53
CA ALA A 355 21.06 2.38 -2.32
C ALA A 355 20.12 3.34 -1.58
N TRP A 356 20.33 4.65 -1.78
CA TRP A 356 19.58 5.69 -1.07
C TRP A 356 18.07 5.60 -1.35
N LYS A 357 17.69 5.32 -2.61
CA LYS A 357 16.30 5.08 -3.00
C LYS A 357 15.72 3.82 -2.35
N ASP A 358 16.47 2.75 -2.34
CA ASP A 358 16.02 1.47 -1.79
C ASP A 358 15.92 1.53 -0.27
N LYS A 359 16.83 2.24 0.40
CA LYS A 359 16.75 2.50 1.84
C LYS A 359 15.54 3.39 2.19
N VAL A 360 15.23 4.41 1.41
CA VAL A 360 14.03 5.25 1.63
C VAL A 360 12.73 4.48 1.41
N LEU A 361 12.69 3.62 0.38
CA LEU A 361 11.47 2.89 0.02
C LEU A 361 11.30 1.54 0.75
N GLN A 362 12.37 0.97 1.31
CA GLN A 362 12.33 -0.34 2.00
C GLN A 362 12.17 -0.24 3.52
N GLY A 363 12.15 0.97 4.10
CA GLY A 363 12.00 1.16 5.54
C GLY A 363 13.23 0.75 6.38
N ASP A 364 14.34 0.36 5.73
CA ASP A 364 15.60 -0.01 6.37
C ASP A 364 16.45 1.21 6.74
N PHE A 365 15.86 2.19 7.44
CA PHE A 365 16.57 3.37 7.87
C PHE A 365 17.01 3.30 9.34
N GLU A 366 18.30 3.31 9.56
CA GLU A 366 18.91 3.86 10.77
C GLU A 366 18.91 5.41 10.79
N VAL A 367 18.55 6.05 9.66
CA VAL A 367 18.37 7.52 9.61
C VAL A 367 16.91 7.83 9.87
N PRO A 368 16.57 8.51 10.98
CA PRO A 368 15.18 8.83 11.29
C PRO A 368 14.52 9.57 10.13
N TYR A 369 13.30 9.16 9.76
CA TYR A 369 12.42 9.83 8.75
C TYR A 369 12.42 11.36 8.84
N TYR A 370 12.61 11.88 10.03
CA TYR A 370 12.75 13.28 10.33
C TYR A 370 13.91 13.96 9.58
N GLN A 371 15.04 13.28 9.36
CA GLN A 371 16.18 13.88 8.64
C GLN A 371 15.91 14.00 7.15
N LEU A 372 15.28 13.00 6.53
CA LEU A 372 14.86 13.06 5.12
C LEU A 372 13.82 14.16 4.93
N ALA A 373 12.80 14.20 5.76
CA ALA A 373 11.76 15.22 5.72
C ALA A 373 12.34 16.64 5.92
N LYS A 374 13.38 16.78 6.77
CA LYS A 374 14.11 18.04 6.93
C LYS A 374 14.85 18.43 5.65
N ILE A 375 15.63 17.50 5.06
CA ILE A 375 16.37 17.74 3.80
C ILE A 375 15.41 18.16 2.69
N MET A 376 14.30 17.46 2.54
CA MET A 376 13.30 17.78 1.51
C MET A 376 12.55 19.07 1.80
N SER A 377 12.31 19.41 3.07
CA SER A 377 11.72 20.69 3.46
C SER A 377 12.65 21.85 3.11
N ASP A 378 13.92 21.74 3.43
CA ASP A 378 14.94 22.77 3.11
C ASP A 378 15.12 22.90 1.59
N TYR A 379 15.01 21.81 0.86
CA TYR A 379 15.02 21.81 -0.61
C TYR A 379 13.77 22.49 -1.21
N ALA A 380 12.59 22.21 -0.68
CA ALA A 380 11.35 22.84 -1.12
C ALA A 380 11.38 24.36 -0.94
N VAL A 381 11.99 24.85 0.14
CA VAL A 381 12.24 26.29 0.34
C VAL A 381 13.21 26.84 -0.71
N TYR A 382 14.29 26.13 -1.00
CA TYR A 382 15.25 26.50 -2.05
C TYR A 382 14.59 26.69 -3.42
N TYR A 383 13.59 25.87 -3.75
CA TYR A 383 12.81 25.97 -5.00
C TYR A 383 11.60 26.90 -4.94
N GLY A 384 11.54 27.78 -3.94
CA GLY A 384 10.54 28.85 -3.88
C GLY A 384 9.20 28.47 -3.29
N LEU A 385 9.08 27.27 -2.68
CA LEU A 385 7.92 26.94 -1.87
C LEU A 385 7.96 27.84 -0.62
N LYS A 386 6.95 28.70 -0.44
CA LYS A 386 6.84 29.57 0.74
C LYS A 386 6.48 28.72 1.98
N VAL A 387 7.48 28.11 2.60
CA VAL A 387 7.33 27.36 3.85
C VAL A 387 7.34 28.35 5.01
N LYS A 388 6.34 28.30 5.86
CA LYS A 388 6.29 29.02 7.15
C LYS A 388 6.61 28.06 8.27
N ASP A 389 7.46 28.49 9.19
CA ASP A 389 7.75 27.77 10.43
C ASP A 389 6.56 27.73 11.36
#